data_3c35c4040bb77b1ba494b28d20a347ca
#
_entry.id   3c35c4040bb77b1ba494b28d20a347ca
#
_cell.length_a   1.000
_cell.length_b   1.000
_cell.length_c   1.000
_cell.angle_alpha   90.00
_cell.angle_beta   90.00
_cell.angle_gamma   90.00
#
_symmetry.space_group_name_H-M   'P 1'
#
loop_
_entity.id
_entity.type
_entity.pdbx_description
1 polymer ?
#
loop_
_entity_poly.entity_id
_entity_poly.type
_entity_poly.pdbx_seq_one_letter_code
_entity_poly.pdbx_strand_id
1 'polypeptide(L)'
;MLEKDYNLFAKYYDISENGNWEGKYILIEKSIKPTKEENEKLKKIKNKLLSIREKRPKPFFDDKTQIDLNACWISTLIFVAEVFDKEEWKKLSLSNYNLIKNLTKDEIYHCYKDKDGVKVFIDDYAYLAQLMINFYETTGEINYLEDAKKIVQQTWDLFYG
;
A
#
# COMPACT_ATOMS: atom_id res chain seq x y z
N MET A 1 8.30 2.53 32.28
CA MET A 1 7.91 3.17 31.00
C MET A 1 6.54 3.86 31.11
N LEU A 2 5.50 3.19 31.55
CA LEU A 2 4.14 3.77 31.73
C LEU A 2 3.88 4.27 33.16
N GLU A 3 4.52 3.71 34.17
CA GLU A 3 4.40 4.12 35.57
C GLU A 3 2.98 4.51 36.00
N LYS A 4 2.74 5.81 36.19
CA LYS A 4 1.43 6.37 36.59
C LYS A 4 0.31 6.08 35.56
N ASP A 5 0.66 5.89 34.31
CA ASP A 5 -0.28 5.66 33.22
C ASP A 5 -0.62 4.18 33.01
N TYR A 6 0.07 3.26 33.72
CA TYR A 6 -0.07 1.81 33.52
C TYR A 6 -1.51 1.34 33.74
N ASN A 7 -2.13 1.72 34.85
CA ASN A 7 -3.47 1.26 35.21
C ASN A 7 -4.52 1.71 34.18
N LEU A 8 -4.43 2.93 33.70
CA LEU A 8 -5.31 3.43 32.66
C LEU A 8 -5.11 2.67 31.33
N PHE A 9 -3.85 2.42 30.97
CA PHE A 9 -3.53 1.70 29.75
C PHE A 9 -3.97 0.22 29.81
N ALA A 10 -3.69 -0.47 30.94
CA ALA A 10 -4.08 -1.85 31.17
C ALA A 10 -5.61 -2.09 31.23
N LYS A 11 -6.37 -1.03 31.56
CA LYS A 11 -7.83 -1.07 31.49
C LYS A 11 -8.33 -1.33 30.06
N TYR A 12 -7.67 -0.74 29.06
CA TYR A 12 -8.09 -0.75 27.66
C TYR A 12 -7.27 -1.67 26.76
N TYR A 13 -6.08 -2.07 27.19
CA TYR A 13 -5.19 -2.97 26.43
C TYR A 13 -4.84 -4.21 27.24
N ASP A 14 -4.77 -5.34 26.53
CA ASP A 14 -4.29 -6.58 27.14
C ASP A 14 -2.76 -6.49 27.30
N ILE A 15 -2.33 -6.39 28.57
CA ILE A 15 -0.91 -6.39 28.99
C ILE A 15 -0.81 -7.25 30.24
N SER A 16 -0.60 -8.55 30.06
CA SER A 16 -0.39 -9.53 31.14
C SER A 16 1.09 -9.58 31.53
N GLU A 17 1.41 -10.00 32.78
CA GLU A 17 2.80 -10.08 33.26
C GLU A 17 3.67 -11.02 32.42
N ASN A 18 3.10 -12.07 31.87
CA ASN A 18 3.81 -13.11 31.11
C ASN A 18 3.84 -12.83 29.58
N GLY A 19 3.28 -11.70 29.12
CA GLY A 19 3.03 -11.48 27.72
C GLY A 19 1.87 -12.34 27.17
N ASN A 20 1.39 -12.01 25.98
CA ASN A 20 0.29 -12.73 25.32
C ASN A 20 0.74 -13.41 24.00
N TRP A 21 2.02 -13.35 23.67
CA TRP A 21 2.61 -14.03 22.53
C TRP A 21 4.10 -14.26 22.73
N GLU A 22 4.51 -15.53 22.96
CA GLU A 22 5.90 -15.96 23.13
C GLU A 22 6.71 -15.08 24.11
N GLY A 23 6.14 -14.75 25.28
CA GLY A 23 6.77 -13.89 26.28
C GLY A 23 6.86 -12.41 25.90
N LYS A 24 6.22 -11.98 24.80
CA LYS A 24 6.13 -10.59 24.34
C LYS A 24 4.69 -10.10 24.43
N TYR A 25 4.52 -8.79 24.27
CA TYR A 25 3.19 -8.18 24.25
C TYR A 25 2.80 -7.79 22.83
N ILE A 26 1.70 -8.33 22.35
CA ILE A 26 0.93 -7.74 21.25
C ILE A 26 -0.18 -6.92 21.92
N LEU A 27 -0.22 -5.61 21.67
CA LEU A 27 -1.23 -4.74 22.25
C LEU A 27 -2.59 -5.02 21.58
N ILE A 28 -3.46 -5.71 22.30
CA ILE A 28 -4.83 -6.01 21.86
C ILE A 28 -5.77 -5.06 22.58
N GLU A 29 -6.57 -4.31 21.85
CA GLU A 29 -7.56 -3.41 22.40
C GLU A 29 -8.77 -4.23 22.94
N LYS A 30 -9.15 -3.96 24.19
CA LYS A 30 -10.31 -4.57 24.80
C LYS A 30 -11.61 -3.89 24.32
N SER A 31 -12.72 -4.59 24.30
CA SER A 31 -14.03 -4.07 23.85
C SER A 31 -14.65 -3.02 24.79
N ILE A 32 -13.84 -2.33 25.58
CA ILE A 32 -14.26 -1.29 26.54
C ILE A 32 -14.09 0.08 25.88
N LYS A 33 -15.17 0.86 25.75
CA LYS A 33 -15.10 2.21 25.18
C LYS A 33 -14.60 3.22 26.24
N PRO A 34 -13.55 3.97 25.95
CA PRO A 34 -13.09 5.03 26.85
C PRO A 34 -14.02 6.24 26.84
N THR A 35 -14.07 6.98 27.95
CA THR A 35 -14.67 8.32 27.99
C THR A 35 -13.83 9.29 27.13
N LYS A 36 -14.38 10.47 26.82
CA LYS A 36 -13.64 11.49 26.05
C LYS A 36 -12.33 11.87 26.73
N GLU A 37 -12.35 12.05 28.05
CA GLU A 37 -11.17 12.41 28.81
C GLU A 37 -10.11 11.28 28.84
N GLU A 38 -10.56 10.05 29.05
CA GLU A 38 -9.67 8.87 29.01
C GLU A 38 -9.07 8.66 27.63
N ASN A 39 -9.82 8.91 26.56
CA ASN A 39 -9.34 8.80 25.19
C ASN A 39 -8.21 9.82 24.89
N GLU A 40 -8.32 11.04 25.37
CA GLU A 40 -7.25 12.03 25.25
C GLU A 40 -5.99 11.65 26.04
N LYS A 41 -6.15 11.05 27.22
CA LYS A 41 -5.03 10.48 27.99
C LYS A 41 -4.39 9.30 27.25
N LEU A 42 -5.21 8.38 26.71
CA LEU A 42 -4.74 7.24 25.92
C LEU A 42 -3.97 7.67 24.68
N LYS A 43 -4.40 8.72 23.96
CA LYS A 43 -3.64 9.28 22.83
C LYS A 43 -2.25 9.74 23.24
N LYS A 44 -2.13 10.44 24.38
CA LYS A 44 -0.83 10.88 24.90
C LYS A 44 0.06 9.69 25.24
N ILE A 45 -0.50 8.66 25.86
CA ILE A 45 0.22 7.42 26.20
C ILE A 45 0.69 6.71 24.93
N LYS A 46 -0.18 6.55 23.93
CA LYS A 46 0.17 5.94 22.63
C LYS A 46 1.33 6.70 21.96
N ASN A 47 1.25 8.03 21.90
CA ASN A 47 2.32 8.85 21.31
C ASN A 47 3.65 8.71 22.08
N LYS A 48 3.62 8.63 23.41
CA LYS A 48 4.81 8.36 24.23
C LYS A 48 5.41 6.99 23.92
N LEU A 49 4.57 5.95 23.84
CA LEU A 49 5.01 4.59 23.48
C LEU A 49 5.56 4.53 22.06
N LEU A 50 4.93 5.22 21.11
CA LEU A 50 5.39 5.30 19.73
C LEU A 50 6.78 5.96 19.67
N SER A 51 6.97 7.08 20.33
CA SER A 51 8.28 7.78 20.36
C SER A 51 9.42 6.94 20.93
N ILE A 52 9.10 6.04 21.87
CA ILE A 52 10.08 5.09 22.43
C ILE A 52 10.34 3.95 21.45
N ARG A 53 9.28 3.44 20.78
CA ARG A 53 9.40 2.40 19.77
C ARG A 53 10.23 2.86 18.57
N GLU A 54 10.09 4.11 18.13
CA GLU A 54 10.86 4.67 17.02
C GLU A 54 12.37 4.71 17.25
N LYS A 55 12.82 4.63 18.52
CA LYS A 55 14.24 4.54 18.86
C LYS A 55 14.83 3.12 18.78
N ARG A 56 13.99 2.10 18.59
CA ARG A 56 14.43 0.71 18.41
C ARG A 56 14.98 0.49 17.00
N PRO A 57 15.91 -0.46 16.82
CA PRO A 57 16.26 -0.90 15.46
C PRO A 57 14.98 -1.28 14.70
N LYS A 58 14.82 -0.69 13.53
CA LYS A 58 13.67 -0.99 12.67
C LYS A 58 13.90 -2.34 11.98
N PRO A 59 12.85 -3.14 11.74
CA PRO A 59 12.96 -4.29 10.87
C PRO A 59 13.35 -3.84 9.47
N PHE A 60 13.86 -4.79 8.67
CA PHE A 60 14.10 -4.54 7.26
C PHE A 60 12.82 -4.04 6.59
N PHE A 61 12.94 -2.99 5.81
CA PHE A 61 11.85 -2.45 4.99
C PHE A 61 12.06 -2.95 3.56
N ASP A 62 11.14 -3.73 3.06
CA ASP A 62 11.12 -4.15 1.65
C ASP A 62 10.50 -3.02 0.82
N ASP A 63 11.34 -2.31 0.09
CA ASP A 63 10.98 -1.14 -0.72
C ASP A 63 10.86 -1.46 -2.21
N LYS A 64 10.67 -2.74 -2.55
CA LYS A 64 10.45 -3.16 -3.92
C LYS A 64 9.16 -2.57 -4.51
N THR A 65 9.23 -2.16 -5.77
CA THR A 65 8.06 -1.76 -6.55
C THR A 65 7.71 -2.90 -7.51
N GLN A 66 6.67 -3.66 -7.19
CA GLN A 66 6.15 -4.75 -8.05
C GLN A 66 5.13 -4.17 -9.02
N ILE A 67 5.28 -4.48 -10.31
CA ILE A 67 4.47 -3.87 -11.37
C ILE A 67 3.02 -4.35 -11.34
N ASP A 68 2.80 -5.65 -11.22
CA ASP A 68 1.46 -6.26 -11.16
C ASP A 68 0.61 -5.68 -10.02
N LEU A 69 1.15 -5.67 -8.80
CA LEU A 69 0.44 -5.16 -7.62
C LEU A 69 0.18 -3.65 -7.70
N ASN A 70 1.16 -2.88 -8.17
CA ASN A 70 0.97 -1.44 -8.34
C ASN A 70 -0.03 -1.13 -9.45
N ALA A 71 0.01 -1.81 -10.58
CA ALA A 71 -0.96 -1.64 -11.65
C ALA A 71 -2.38 -1.97 -11.18
N CYS A 72 -2.56 -3.07 -10.46
CA CYS A 72 -3.84 -3.46 -9.86
C CYS A 72 -4.35 -2.41 -8.85
N TRP A 73 -3.46 -1.91 -7.97
CA TRP A 73 -3.82 -0.88 -6.98
C TRP A 73 -4.21 0.44 -7.64
N ILE A 74 -3.45 0.91 -8.63
CA ILE A 74 -3.73 2.17 -9.34
C ILE A 74 -5.05 2.05 -10.12
N SER A 75 -5.29 0.90 -10.75
CA SER A 75 -6.53 0.55 -11.45
C SER A 75 -7.74 0.62 -10.53
N THR A 76 -7.62 0.03 -9.33
CA THR A 76 -8.66 0.10 -8.31
C THR A 76 -8.88 1.54 -7.83
N LEU A 77 -7.79 2.29 -7.62
CA LEU A 77 -7.86 3.66 -7.13
C LEU A 77 -8.59 4.59 -8.10
N ILE A 78 -8.33 4.50 -9.42
CA ILE A 78 -9.02 5.34 -10.40
C ILE A 78 -10.52 5.00 -10.46
N PHE A 79 -10.87 3.71 -10.41
CA PHE A 79 -12.26 3.26 -10.37
C PHE A 79 -12.99 3.75 -9.11
N VAL A 80 -12.39 3.58 -7.93
CA VAL A 80 -12.99 4.01 -6.66
C VAL A 80 -13.10 5.54 -6.59
N ALA A 81 -12.12 6.26 -7.16
CA ALA A 81 -12.16 7.71 -7.25
C ALA A 81 -13.36 8.21 -8.06
N GLU A 82 -13.69 7.51 -9.15
CA GLU A 82 -14.89 7.80 -9.96
C GLU A 82 -16.18 7.50 -9.19
N VAL A 83 -16.29 6.32 -8.59
CA VAL A 83 -17.49 5.88 -7.86
C VAL A 83 -17.83 6.82 -6.69
N PHE A 84 -16.80 7.30 -5.97
CA PHE A 84 -16.98 8.17 -4.79
C PHE A 84 -16.81 9.66 -5.09
N ASP A 85 -16.62 10.05 -6.35
CA ASP A 85 -16.37 11.43 -6.79
C ASP A 85 -15.24 12.11 -5.98
N LYS A 86 -14.07 11.43 -5.92
CA LYS A 86 -12.90 11.86 -5.16
C LYS A 86 -11.77 12.34 -6.06
N GLU A 87 -11.77 13.64 -6.33
CA GLU A 87 -10.79 14.26 -7.22
C GLU A 87 -9.33 14.10 -6.73
N GLU A 88 -9.11 14.11 -5.40
CA GLU A 88 -7.78 13.86 -4.85
C GLU A 88 -7.27 12.44 -5.13
N TRP A 89 -8.15 11.46 -5.22
CA TRP A 89 -7.79 10.08 -5.56
C TRP A 89 -7.54 9.90 -7.06
N LYS A 90 -8.26 10.63 -7.91
CA LYS A 90 -7.98 10.70 -9.36
C LYS A 90 -6.57 11.24 -9.60
N LYS A 91 -6.21 12.35 -8.96
CA LYS A 91 -4.86 12.94 -9.05
C LYS A 91 -3.78 11.99 -8.54
N LEU A 92 -4.02 11.30 -7.43
CA LEU A 92 -3.10 10.31 -6.89
C LEU A 92 -2.93 9.13 -7.84
N SER A 93 -4.02 8.62 -8.42
CA SER A 93 -3.98 7.54 -9.41
C SER A 93 -3.17 7.95 -10.64
N LEU A 94 -3.41 9.13 -11.20
CA LEU A 94 -2.67 9.65 -12.35
C LEU A 94 -1.17 9.84 -12.06
N SER A 95 -0.83 10.35 -10.88
CA SER A 95 0.57 10.51 -10.46
C SER A 95 1.30 9.15 -10.41
N ASN A 96 0.66 8.14 -9.84
CA ASN A 96 1.23 6.79 -9.76
C ASN A 96 1.26 6.10 -11.13
N TYR A 97 0.25 6.29 -11.99
CA TYR A 97 0.28 5.83 -13.37
C TYR A 97 1.51 6.37 -14.12
N ASN A 98 1.77 7.67 -14.02
CA ASN A 98 2.92 8.29 -14.67
C ASN A 98 4.25 7.74 -14.13
N LEU A 99 4.35 7.42 -12.84
CA LEU A 99 5.51 6.76 -12.26
C LEU A 99 5.72 5.38 -12.89
N ILE A 100 4.68 4.54 -12.93
CA ILE A 100 4.75 3.20 -13.53
C ILE A 100 5.09 3.29 -15.01
N LYS A 101 4.45 4.19 -15.77
CA LYS A 101 4.74 4.42 -17.19
C LYS A 101 6.21 4.78 -17.42
N ASN A 102 6.80 5.62 -16.56
CA ASN A 102 8.22 5.97 -16.65
C ASN A 102 9.13 4.79 -16.31
N LEU A 103 8.79 3.98 -15.32
CA LEU A 103 9.56 2.78 -14.95
C LEU A 103 9.54 1.74 -16.06
N THR A 104 8.41 1.55 -16.75
CA THR A 104 8.19 0.53 -17.78
C THR A 104 8.49 1.01 -19.20
N LYS A 105 9.05 2.24 -19.37
CA LYS A 105 9.22 2.87 -20.67
C LYS A 105 10.15 2.11 -21.61
N ASP A 106 11.28 1.64 -21.11
CA ASP A 106 12.32 1.00 -21.91
C ASP A 106 12.22 -0.52 -21.85
N GLU A 107 12.04 -1.07 -20.65
CA GLU A 107 11.90 -2.49 -20.39
C GLU A 107 10.99 -2.74 -19.19
N ILE A 108 10.21 -3.80 -19.22
CA ILE A 108 9.31 -4.18 -18.12
C ILE A 108 9.96 -5.26 -17.30
N TYR A 109 10.10 -4.98 -15.98
CA TYR A 109 10.51 -5.94 -14.96
C TYR A 109 9.37 -6.17 -13.98
N HIS A 110 9.29 -7.36 -13.43
CA HIS A 110 8.33 -7.64 -12.36
C HIS A 110 8.56 -6.75 -11.14
N CYS A 111 9.84 -6.47 -10.84
CA CYS A 111 10.22 -5.72 -9.65
C CYS A 111 11.31 -4.71 -9.95
N TYR A 112 11.11 -3.46 -9.49
CA TYR A 112 12.07 -2.36 -9.59
C TYR A 112 12.61 -2.01 -8.20
N LYS A 113 13.81 -2.50 -7.91
CA LYS A 113 14.62 -2.04 -6.78
C LYS A 113 16.08 -1.98 -7.19
N ASP A 114 16.56 -3.07 -7.76
CA ASP A 114 17.92 -3.24 -8.25
C ASP A 114 17.88 -3.44 -9.77
N LYS A 115 18.94 -3.03 -10.47
CA LYS A 115 19.04 -3.16 -11.94
C LYS A 115 19.03 -4.61 -12.44
N ASP A 116 19.25 -5.56 -11.55
CA ASP A 116 19.14 -7.01 -11.83
C ASP A 116 17.71 -7.50 -11.60
N GLY A 117 16.74 -6.78 -12.14
CA GLY A 117 15.32 -7.01 -11.93
C GLY A 117 14.88 -8.46 -12.15
N VAL A 118 13.93 -8.89 -11.35
CA VAL A 118 13.23 -10.17 -11.56
C VAL A 118 12.56 -10.13 -12.93
N LYS A 119 12.73 -11.21 -13.71
CA LYS A 119 12.10 -11.33 -15.03
C LYS A 119 10.60 -11.09 -14.92
N VAL A 120 10.08 -10.47 -15.96
CA VAL A 120 8.65 -10.17 -16.11
C VAL A 120 7.84 -11.46 -16.22
N PHE A 121 6.62 -11.43 -15.66
CA PHE A 121 5.61 -12.46 -15.81
C PHE A 121 4.48 -11.95 -16.69
N ILE A 122 3.66 -12.86 -17.20
CA ILE A 122 2.49 -12.52 -18.00
C ILE A 122 1.49 -11.63 -17.21
N ASP A 123 1.43 -11.81 -15.90
CA ASP A 123 0.57 -11.04 -15.00
C ASP A 123 0.94 -9.54 -14.98
N ASP A 124 2.24 -9.21 -15.07
CA ASP A 124 2.70 -7.82 -15.13
C ASP A 124 2.11 -7.11 -16.35
N TYR A 125 2.16 -7.77 -17.51
CA TYR A 125 1.57 -7.25 -18.75
C TYR A 125 0.05 -7.16 -18.67
N ALA A 126 -0.60 -8.19 -18.15
CA ALA A 126 -2.06 -8.23 -18.04
C ALA A 126 -2.60 -7.09 -17.17
N TYR A 127 -2.00 -6.87 -15.99
CA TYR A 127 -2.40 -5.79 -15.11
C TYR A 127 -2.04 -4.41 -15.66
N LEU A 128 -0.93 -4.25 -16.39
CA LEU A 128 -0.60 -2.99 -17.09
C LEU A 128 -1.63 -2.68 -18.19
N ALA A 129 -1.98 -3.66 -19.00
CA ALA A 129 -3.01 -3.47 -20.03
C ALA A 129 -4.36 -3.10 -19.41
N GLN A 130 -4.78 -3.81 -18.35
CA GLN A 130 -6.02 -3.50 -17.63
C GLN A 130 -6.01 -2.09 -17.02
N LEU A 131 -4.88 -1.68 -16.44
CA LEU A 131 -4.69 -0.33 -15.90
C LEU A 131 -4.93 0.73 -16.99
N MET A 132 -4.35 0.56 -18.16
CA MET A 132 -4.49 1.49 -19.28
C MET A 132 -5.93 1.53 -19.80
N ILE A 133 -6.61 0.39 -19.88
CA ILE A 133 -8.03 0.32 -20.24
C ILE A 133 -8.89 1.08 -19.23
N ASN A 134 -8.68 0.88 -17.93
CA ASN A 134 -9.45 1.57 -16.89
C ASN A 134 -9.23 3.10 -16.93
N PHE A 135 -8.01 3.56 -17.26
CA PHE A 135 -7.77 4.99 -17.48
C PHE A 135 -8.52 5.52 -18.72
N TYR A 136 -8.54 4.76 -19.82
CA TYR A 136 -9.33 5.12 -20.98
C TYR A 136 -10.83 5.19 -20.66
N GLU A 137 -11.39 4.21 -19.97
CA GLU A 137 -12.81 4.18 -19.58
C GLU A 137 -13.19 5.37 -18.68
N THR A 138 -12.28 5.81 -17.80
CA THR A 138 -12.54 6.92 -16.88
C THR A 138 -12.34 8.29 -17.54
N THR A 139 -11.33 8.43 -18.43
CA THR A 139 -10.94 9.75 -18.99
C THR A 139 -11.43 10.00 -20.40
N GLY A 140 -11.70 8.95 -21.18
CA GLY A 140 -11.99 9.02 -22.62
C GLY A 140 -10.77 9.32 -23.49
N GLU A 141 -9.55 9.40 -22.91
CA GLU A 141 -8.34 9.73 -23.65
C GLU A 141 -7.80 8.52 -24.43
N ILE A 142 -7.80 8.61 -25.75
CA ILE A 142 -7.47 7.51 -26.67
C ILE A 142 -6.02 6.99 -26.52
N ASN A 143 -5.08 7.83 -26.08
CA ASN A 143 -3.69 7.44 -25.86
C ASN A 143 -3.53 6.29 -24.87
N TYR A 144 -4.38 6.17 -23.86
CA TYR A 144 -4.36 5.04 -22.93
C TYR A 144 -4.73 3.71 -23.64
N LEU A 145 -5.70 3.75 -24.55
CA LEU A 145 -6.09 2.58 -25.33
C LEU A 145 -4.99 2.17 -26.33
N GLU A 146 -4.29 3.14 -26.91
CA GLU A 146 -3.15 2.86 -27.79
C GLU A 146 -1.98 2.24 -27.03
N ASP A 147 -1.71 2.71 -25.82
CA ASP A 147 -0.68 2.13 -24.95
C ASP A 147 -1.08 0.71 -24.50
N ALA A 148 -2.36 0.47 -24.17
CA ALA A 148 -2.87 -0.87 -23.86
C ALA A 148 -2.67 -1.84 -25.03
N LYS A 149 -2.96 -1.43 -26.28
CA LYS A 149 -2.71 -2.24 -27.48
C LYS A 149 -1.24 -2.64 -27.62
N LYS A 150 -0.31 -1.71 -27.36
CA LYS A 150 1.13 -2.01 -27.42
C LYS A 150 1.52 -3.07 -26.39
N ILE A 151 1.03 -2.93 -25.17
CA ILE A 151 1.28 -3.92 -24.09
C ILE A 151 0.73 -5.29 -24.46
N VAL A 152 -0.50 -5.36 -24.96
CA VAL A 152 -1.10 -6.63 -25.41
C VAL A 152 -0.31 -7.27 -26.56
N GLN A 153 0.15 -6.47 -27.52
CA GLN A 153 0.97 -6.99 -28.62
C GLN A 153 2.32 -7.53 -28.11
N GLN A 154 2.98 -6.81 -27.22
CA GLN A 154 4.23 -7.29 -26.57
C GLN A 154 4.00 -8.59 -25.81
N THR A 155 2.88 -8.71 -25.09
CA THR A 155 2.50 -9.95 -24.39
C THR A 155 2.38 -11.11 -25.36
N TRP A 156 1.68 -10.87 -26.47
CA TRP A 156 1.52 -11.90 -27.49
C TRP A 156 2.87 -12.38 -28.04
N ASP A 157 3.72 -11.44 -28.43
CA ASP A 157 5.02 -11.74 -29.02
C ASP A 157 5.96 -12.47 -28.04
N LEU A 158 5.85 -12.21 -26.73
CA LEU A 158 6.71 -12.81 -25.72
C LEU A 158 6.25 -14.19 -25.22
N PHE A 159 4.94 -14.41 -25.16
CA PHE A 159 4.37 -15.59 -24.50
C PHE A 159 3.66 -16.56 -25.43
N TYR A 160 3.33 -16.16 -26.69
CA TYR A 160 2.62 -16.98 -27.68
C TYR A 160 3.34 -17.10 -29.02
N GLY A 161 4.41 -16.32 -29.25
CA GLY A 161 5.19 -16.29 -30.51
C GLY A 161 6.07 -17.48 -30.76
#